data_4be30f2bbce76168f6a15e521138671f
#
_entry.id   4be30f2bbce76168f6a15e521138671f
#
_cell.length_a   1.000
_cell.length_b   1.000
_cell.length_c   1.000
_cell.angle_alpha   90.00
_cell.angle_beta   90.00
_cell.angle_gamma   90.00
#
_symmetry.space_group_name_H-M   'P 1'
#
loop_
_entity.id
_entity.type
_entity.pdbx_description
1 polymer ?
#
loop_
_entity_poly.entity_id
_entity_poly.type
_entity_poly.pdbx_seq_one_letter_code
_entity_poly.pdbx_strand_id
1 'polypeptide(L)'
;MSGDDSRTRRPRDFAVEGQWPQALLVDESGGEPYGAQVAQELARRLGEAMAEQGFSANRLSRESGVNRQTIANVLAGAVWPDLMTIANLQRALSVRWLPDGAQEGTVRQEAGGEEGHGHLAVRG
;
A
#
# COMPACT_ATOMS: atom_id res chain seq x y z
N MET A 1 -22.31 -19.67 0.35
CA MET A 1 -21.81 -19.27 0.35
C MET A 1 -21.39 -18.61 0.37
N SER A 2 -21.45 -18.29 0.43
CA SER A 2 -21.06 -17.62 0.30
C SER A 2 -20.22 -17.29 0.36
N GLY A 3 -20.20 -17.25 0.54
CA GLY A 3 -19.48 -16.86 0.58
C GLY A 3 -18.54 -16.52 0.18
N ASP A 4 -18.55 -16.61 -0.52
CA ASP A 4 -17.50 -16.16 -0.88
C ASP A 4 -17.27 -14.89 -0.57
N ASP A 5 -16.97 -14.65 0.27
CA ASP A 5 -16.41 -13.44 0.72
C ASP A 5 -15.11 -13.18 -0.02
N SER A 6 -15.01 -12.06 -0.71
CA SER A 6 -13.83 -11.81 -1.51
C SER A 6 -12.58 -11.66 -0.63
N ARG A 7 -12.75 -11.40 0.67
CA ARG A 7 -11.59 -11.31 1.56
C ARG A 7 -10.95 -12.65 1.85
N THR A 8 -11.62 -13.78 1.55
CA THR A 8 -10.97 -15.07 1.68
C THR A 8 -10.14 -15.43 0.46
N ARG A 9 -10.29 -14.69 -0.62
CA ARG A 9 -9.48 -14.87 -1.81
C ARG A 9 -8.27 -13.93 -1.73
N ARG A 10 -7.16 -14.39 -2.29
CA ARG A 10 -5.97 -13.54 -2.36
C ARG A 10 -6.12 -12.57 -3.51
N PRO A 11 -5.42 -11.41 -3.46
CA PRO A 11 -5.49 -10.48 -4.60
C PRO A 11 -5.17 -11.16 -5.92
N ARG A 12 -4.17 -12.02 -5.97
CA ARG A 12 -3.75 -12.66 -7.23
C ARG A 12 -4.75 -13.69 -7.74
N ASP A 13 -5.66 -14.13 -6.90
CA ASP A 13 -6.66 -15.12 -7.33
C ASP A 13 -7.69 -14.52 -8.29
N PHE A 14 -7.72 -13.20 -8.42
CA PHE A 14 -8.60 -12.56 -9.39
C PHE A 14 -8.00 -12.52 -10.79
N ALA A 15 -6.78 -13.00 -10.98
CA ALA A 15 -6.13 -12.96 -12.28
C ALA A 15 -6.76 -13.96 -13.23
N VAL A 16 -7.15 -13.49 -14.41
CA VAL A 16 -7.71 -14.35 -15.44
C VAL A 16 -6.82 -14.40 -16.67
N GLU A 17 -5.89 -13.46 -16.81
CA GLU A 17 -4.98 -13.45 -17.94
C GLU A 17 -3.70 -12.73 -17.53
N GLY A 18 -2.55 -13.27 -17.92
CA GLY A 18 -1.28 -12.70 -17.54
C GLY A 18 -0.87 -13.15 -16.16
N GLN A 19 0.18 -12.56 -15.65
CA GLN A 19 0.75 -12.93 -14.37
C GLN A 19 0.84 -11.72 -13.46
N TRP A 20 0.53 -11.96 -12.19
CA TRP A 20 0.71 -10.95 -11.16
C TRP A 20 2.16 -10.46 -11.18
N PRO A 21 2.46 -9.17 -11.10
CA PRO A 21 1.52 -8.07 -10.84
C PRO A 21 1.09 -7.30 -12.08
N GLN A 22 1.08 -7.92 -13.25
CA GLN A 22 0.61 -7.29 -14.48
C GLN A 22 -0.56 -8.05 -15.09
N ALA A 23 -1.29 -8.79 -14.28
CA ALA A 23 -2.38 -9.61 -14.75
C ALA A 23 -3.63 -8.78 -14.99
N LEU A 24 -4.49 -9.28 -15.86
CA LEU A 24 -5.85 -8.78 -15.95
C LEU A 24 -6.66 -9.40 -14.82
N LEU A 25 -7.29 -8.58 -14.02
CA LEU A 25 -8.04 -9.02 -12.85
C LEU A 25 -9.53 -8.80 -13.09
N VAL A 26 -10.33 -9.80 -12.75
CA VAL A 26 -11.79 -9.76 -12.95
C VAL A 26 -12.44 -10.39 -11.73
N ASP A 27 -13.56 -9.82 -11.27
CA ASP A 27 -14.28 -10.42 -10.16
C ASP A 27 -15.24 -11.49 -10.67
N GLU A 28 -16.00 -12.08 -9.77
CA GLU A 28 -16.85 -13.21 -10.09
C GLU A 28 -17.97 -12.85 -11.06
N SER A 29 -18.37 -11.60 -11.09
CA SER A 29 -19.43 -11.16 -11.99
C SER A 29 -18.88 -10.69 -13.33
N GLY A 30 -17.56 -10.73 -13.51
CA GLY A 30 -16.90 -10.22 -14.69
C GLY A 30 -16.59 -8.74 -14.62
N GLY A 31 -16.80 -8.12 -13.47
CA GLY A 31 -16.51 -6.72 -13.26
C GLY A 31 -15.09 -6.48 -12.78
N GLU A 32 -14.86 -5.27 -12.32
CA GLU A 32 -13.53 -4.83 -11.90
C GLU A 32 -13.37 -5.01 -10.40
N PRO A 33 -12.44 -5.85 -9.97
CA PRO A 33 -12.19 -6.03 -8.54
C PRO A 33 -11.28 -4.92 -8.04
N TYR A 34 -11.85 -3.79 -7.70
CA TYR A 34 -11.10 -2.57 -7.43
C TYR A 34 -10.03 -2.78 -6.36
N GLY A 35 -10.39 -3.46 -5.25
CA GLY A 35 -9.41 -3.70 -4.19
C GLY A 35 -8.22 -4.51 -4.67
N ALA A 36 -8.49 -5.55 -5.46
CA ALA A 36 -7.40 -6.38 -5.98
C ALA A 36 -6.55 -5.59 -6.97
N GLN A 37 -7.18 -4.70 -7.75
CA GLN A 37 -6.43 -3.85 -8.68
C GLN A 37 -5.50 -2.90 -7.92
N VAL A 38 -5.97 -2.35 -6.81
CA VAL A 38 -5.12 -1.49 -5.98
C VAL A 38 -3.97 -2.29 -5.37
N ALA A 39 -4.26 -3.50 -4.88
CA ALA A 39 -3.22 -4.35 -4.33
C ALA A 39 -2.17 -4.70 -5.37
N GLN A 40 -2.61 -4.95 -6.62
CA GLN A 40 -1.69 -5.26 -7.70
C GLN A 40 -0.80 -4.06 -8.03
N GLU A 41 -1.38 -2.88 -8.08
CA GLU A 41 -0.60 -1.68 -8.36
C GLU A 41 0.41 -1.41 -7.25
N LEU A 42 0.02 -1.62 -6.00
CA LEU A 42 0.95 -1.47 -4.89
C LEU A 42 2.10 -2.47 -4.99
N ALA A 43 1.79 -3.73 -5.33
CA ALA A 43 2.83 -4.74 -5.47
C ALA A 43 3.81 -4.36 -6.58
N ARG A 44 3.28 -3.84 -7.68
CA ARG A 44 4.12 -3.40 -8.80
C ARG A 44 5.04 -2.25 -8.38
N ARG A 45 4.48 -1.26 -7.71
CA ARG A 45 5.25 -0.11 -7.26
C ARG A 45 6.28 -0.48 -6.20
N LEU A 46 5.91 -1.40 -5.32
CA LEU A 46 6.84 -1.89 -4.31
C LEU A 46 8.05 -2.55 -4.96
N GLY A 47 7.79 -3.44 -5.91
CA GLY A 47 8.89 -4.10 -6.63
C GLY A 47 9.76 -3.12 -7.37
N GLU A 48 9.15 -2.12 -8.02
CA GLU A 48 9.92 -1.11 -8.75
C GLU A 48 10.78 -0.27 -7.82
N ALA A 49 10.22 0.17 -6.70
CA ALA A 49 10.98 1.00 -5.77
C ALA A 49 12.14 0.23 -5.17
N MET A 50 11.91 -1.05 -4.82
CA MET A 50 12.99 -1.89 -4.31
C MET A 50 14.10 -2.04 -5.33
N ALA A 51 13.74 -2.29 -6.58
CA ALA A 51 14.74 -2.46 -7.63
C ALA A 51 15.51 -1.18 -7.88
N GLU A 52 14.80 -0.06 -7.96
CA GLU A 52 15.44 1.23 -8.26
C GLU A 52 16.39 1.65 -7.16
N GLN A 53 16.07 1.33 -5.91
CA GLN A 53 16.87 1.77 -4.78
C GLN A 53 17.83 0.70 -4.28
N GLY A 54 17.80 -0.48 -4.90
CA GLY A 54 18.71 -1.55 -4.52
C GLY A 54 18.38 -2.19 -3.18
N PHE A 55 17.10 -2.20 -2.80
CA PHE A 55 16.67 -2.81 -1.55
C PHE A 55 16.38 -4.30 -1.76
N SER A 56 17.03 -5.14 -0.96
CA SER A 56 16.61 -6.53 -0.83
C SER A 56 15.44 -6.61 0.15
N ALA A 57 14.73 -7.73 0.14
CA ALA A 57 13.67 -7.93 1.11
C ALA A 57 14.20 -7.90 2.54
N ASN A 58 15.39 -8.45 2.75
CA ASN A 58 16.01 -8.42 4.09
C ASN A 58 16.29 -7.00 4.54
N ARG A 59 16.86 -6.18 3.67
CA ARG A 59 17.14 -4.80 4.01
C ARG A 59 15.85 -4.03 4.27
N LEU A 60 14.87 -4.22 3.42
CA LEU A 60 13.61 -3.50 3.59
C LEU A 60 12.93 -3.91 4.88
N SER A 61 13.00 -5.20 5.24
CA SER A 61 12.45 -5.67 6.49
C SER A 61 13.12 -4.99 7.68
N ARG A 62 14.45 -4.89 7.64
CA ARG A 62 15.18 -4.23 8.73
C ARG A 62 14.81 -2.77 8.88
N GLU A 63 14.69 -2.08 7.76
CA GLU A 63 14.48 -0.63 7.80
C GLU A 63 13.02 -0.24 8.01
N SER A 64 12.09 -1.10 7.60
CA SER A 64 10.67 -0.79 7.73
C SER A 64 10.06 -1.38 9.00
N GLY A 65 10.67 -2.41 9.55
CA GLY A 65 10.07 -3.17 10.63
C GLY A 65 9.03 -4.17 10.18
N VAL A 66 8.80 -4.29 8.88
CA VAL A 66 7.84 -5.24 8.34
C VAL A 66 8.54 -6.57 8.14
N ASN A 67 7.88 -7.65 8.56
CA ASN A 67 8.44 -9.00 8.43
C ASN A 67 8.76 -9.30 6.97
N ARG A 68 9.90 -9.95 6.74
CA ARG A 68 10.34 -10.26 5.38
C ARG A 68 9.33 -11.12 4.62
N GLN A 69 8.69 -12.07 5.31
CA GLN A 69 7.71 -12.90 4.66
C GLN A 69 6.47 -12.09 4.25
N THR A 70 6.11 -11.09 5.05
CA THR A 70 5.02 -10.21 4.71
C THR A 70 5.34 -9.42 3.44
N ILE A 71 6.59 -8.93 3.33
CA ILE A 71 7.01 -8.22 2.12
C ILE A 71 6.89 -9.15 0.91
N ALA A 72 7.37 -10.38 1.03
CA ALA A 72 7.27 -11.34 -0.06
C ALA A 72 5.82 -11.63 -0.43
N ASN A 73 4.95 -11.74 0.58
CA ASN A 73 3.54 -12.03 0.33
C ASN A 73 2.83 -10.86 -0.36
N VAL A 74 3.17 -9.63 -0.01
CA VAL A 74 2.60 -8.46 -0.68
C VAL A 74 3.04 -8.43 -2.14
N LEU A 75 4.33 -8.65 -2.38
CA LEU A 75 4.85 -8.67 -3.76
C LEU A 75 4.17 -9.74 -4.60
N ALA A 76 3.87 -10.87 -4.00
CA ALA A 76 3.31 -12.01 -4.72
C ALA A 76 1.79 -11.98 -4.83
N GLY A 77 1.12 -10.99 -4.23
CA GLY A 77 -0.33 -10.95 -4.26
C GLY A 77 -0.97 -12.04 -3.44
N ALA A 78 -0.26 -12.52 -2.42
CA ALA A 78 -0.72 -13.63 -1.59
C ALA A 78 -1.53 -13.17 -0.38
N VAL A 79 -1.51 -11.88 -0.08
CA VAL A 79 -2.22 -11.33 1.08
C VAL A 79 -2.80 -9.98 0.70
N TRP A 80 -3.81 -9.56 1.46
CA TRP A 80 -4.31 -8.18 1.41
C TRP A 80 -3.46 -7.38 2.39
N PRO A 81 -2.65 -6.43 1.89
CA PRO A 81 -1.78 -5.68 2.80
C PRO A 81 -2.62 -4.73 3.64
N ASP A 82 -2.28 -4.62 4.92
CA ASP A 82 -2.95 -3.66 5.76
C ASP A 82 -2.28 -2.29 5.63
N LEU A 83 -3.01 -1.29 6.09
CA LEU A 83 -2.59 0.10 5.91
C LEU A 83 -1.27 0.38 6.63
N MET A 84 -1.11 -0.16 7.84
CA MET A 84 0.11 0.08 8.61
C MET A 84 1.33 -0.50 7.91
N THR A 85 1.17 -1.70 7.35
CA THR A 85 2.25 -2.34 6.61
C THR A 85 2.68 -1.47 5.44
N ILE A 86 1.73 -1.00 4.63
CA ILE A 86 2.06 -0.20 3.46
C ILE A 86 2.68 1.13 3.89
N ALA A 87 2.16 1.75 4.96
CA ALA A 87 2.73 3.02 5.45
C ALA A 87 4.19 2.85 5.87
N ASN A 88 4.51 1.75 6.55
CA ASN A 88 5.87 1.52 6.99
C ASN A 88 6.81 1.24 5.82
N LEU A 89 6.32 0.51 4.81
CA LEU A 89 7.13 0.24 3.63
C LEU A 89 7.39 1.53 2.84
N GLN A 90 6.36 2.36 2.66
CA GLN A 90 6.56 3.59 1.92
C GLN A 90 7.52 4.53 2.65
N ARG A 91 7.48 4.56 3.97
CA ARG A 91 8.41 5.41 4.71
C ARG A 91 9.85 4.93 4.51
N ALA A 92 10.07 3.64 4.60
CA ALA A 92 11.43 3.09 4.43
C ALA A 92 11.98 3.35 3.04
N LEU A 93 11.11 3.34 2.02
CA LEU A 93 11.53 3.55 0.64
C LEU A 93 11.44 5.01 0.21
N SER A 94 10.97 5.88 1.08
CA SER A 94 10.83 7.32 0.80
C SER A 94 9.97 7.58 -0.42
N VAL A 95 8.88 6.84 -0.54
CA VAL A 95 7.92 7.00 -1.62
C VAL A 95 6.59 7.43 -1.02
N ARG A 96 5.66 7.81 -1.88
CA ARG A 96 4.36 8.29 -1.43
C ARG A 96 3.26 7.57 -2.18
N TRP A 97 2.66 6.59 -1.54
CA TRP A 97 1.55 5.82 -2.09
C TRP A 97 0.24 6.11 -1.38
N LEU A 98 0.32 6.51 -0.12
CA LEU A 98 -0.82 6.76 0.74
C LEU A 98 -0.89 8.24 1.10
N PRO A 99 -2.05 8.68 1.58
CA PRO A 99 -2.15 10.05 2.07
C PRO A 99 -1.18 10.31 3.20
N ASP A 100 -0.77 11.55 3.38
CA ASP A 100 0.09 11.95 4.47
C ASP A 100 -0.60 11.72 5.80
N GLY A 101 0.20 11.59 6.86
CA GLY A 101 -0.30 11.33 8.17
C GLY A 101 -1.06 12.47 8.81
N ALA A 102 -1.14 13.60 8.18
CA ALA A 102 -1.98 14.72 8.61
C ALA A 102 -1.65 15.23 10.01
N GLN A 103 -0.40 15.19 10.34
CA GLN A 103 0.04 15.69 11.64
C GLN A 103 0.63 17.07 11.53
N GLU A 104 0.40 17.68 10.42
CA GLU A 104 0.91 18.98 10.32
C GLU A 104 0.02 19.94 11.01
N GLY A 105 0.25 20.33 11.40
CA GLY A 105 -0.50 20.90 11.92
C GLY A 105 -0.74 20.93 13.05
N THR A 106 -0.45 20.43 12.93
CA THR A 106 -0.53 20.29 13.71
C THR A 106 0.21 20.26 14.49
N VAL A 107 0.46 20.25 14.64
CA VAL A 107 1.08 20.16 15.20
C VAL A 107 1.99 20.70 15.27
N ARG A 108 2.39 21.19 14.82
CA ARG A 108 3.12 21.69 14.72
C ARG A 108 3.17 22.67 15.10
N GLN A 109 2.86 22.78 15.20
CA GLN A 109 2.70 23.66 15.36
C GLN A 109 3.09 24.37 15.63
N GLU A 110 3.20 24.48 15.38
CA GLU A 110 3.21 25.28 15.39
C GLU A 110 3.39 25.98 15.38
N ALA A 111 3.60 26.32 15.10
CA ALA A 111 3.40 27.09 14.89
C ALA A 111 3.10 27.64 14.84
N GLY A 112 3.01 27.94 14.54
CA GLY A 112 2.26 28.51 14.32
C GLY A 112 1.88 28.76 14.34
N GLY A 113 1.72 29.12 14.09
CA GLY A 113 0.83 29.38 13.91
C GLY A 113 0.44 29.47 13.84
N GLU A 114 0.23 29.72 13.62
CA GLU A 114 -0.54 29.93 13.37
C GLU A 114 -1.11 29.70 13.18
N GLU A 115 -1.19 30.02 13.02
CA GLU A 115 -2.04 29.93 12.70
C GLU A 115 -2.64 29.51 12.52
N GLY A 116 -2.49 30.09 12.30
CA GLY A 116 -3.46 29.78 11.98
C GLY A 116 -3.79 29.33 11.82
N HIS A 117 -4.04 29.78 11.53
CA HIS A 117 -4.72 29.48 11.27
C HIS A 117 -5.21 28.80 11.20
N GLY A 118 -4.91 29.02 10.92
CA GLY A 118 -5.73 28.50 10.69
C GLY A 118 -5.89 28.00 10.61
N HIS A 119 -6.16 28.36 10.27
CA HIS A 119 -6.70 28.01 10.14
C HIS A 119 -7.00 27.30 10.16
N LEU A 120 -7.07 27.45 10.01
CA LEU A 120 -7.50 26.80 9.84
C LEU A 120 -7.67 26.23 9.57
N ALA A 121 -7.57 26.32 9.37
CA ALA A 121 -7.86 25.72 8.97
C ALA A 121 -7.82 25.11 8.63
N VAL A 122 -7.76 25.29 8.40
CA VAL A 122 -7.82 24.61 8.02
C VAL A 122 -7.39 24.17 7.59
N ARG A 123 -7.23 24.39 7.13
CA ARG A 123 -6.92 23.88 6.74
C ARG A 123 -6.96 22.98 6.43
N GLY A 124 -6.86 22.81 6.32
CA GLY A 124 -7.12 21.94 6.17
C GLY A 124 -7.03 21.28 6.12
#